data_791f77ab4fc29c6fd584f0560a818249
#
_entry.id   791f77ab4fc29c6fd584f0560a818249
#
_cell.length_a   1.000
_cell.length_b   1.000
_cell.length_c   1.000
_cell.angle_alpha   90.00
_cell.angle_beta   90.00
_cell.angle_gamma   90.00
#
_symmetry.space_group_name_H-M   'P 1'
#
loop_
_entity.id
_entity.type
_entity.pdbx_description
1 polymer ?
#
loop_
_entity_poly.entity_id
_entity_poly.type
_entity_poly.pdbx_seq_one_letter_code
_entity_poly.pdbx_strand_id
1 'polypeptide(L)'
;MADKSASRITTTSYWADSASISTFPRLERKQRVDVVVVGAGITGLTAAYLLLKAGKSVAVLERGRCAQVDTGHTSAHLTMVTDERLTDLAGRLGRDHAQAVWDGGLAAIAQIDETIRELEIECGFEWVDGYLHSPLDNATAETRTAFAADAALAAELGFDATFEEQVPLVGVPGIRFAQQARFHPRKYLAGLAREIARLGGHIYEHSEAGEFCSDPLGVKVGDTMVTCDDIVIATHTPLAGLSNLASATLFQTKLALYTSYVIAGRVAPGTCPDALWWDTADPYHFLRLETHRDFDVVIFGGQDHKTGQESDTSERYAALEQTLQAWIPGVDITYRWSGQVIETPDGLPYIGRMADHQYAATGFSGNGMTFGTLAAMMMSDAILGRRNPWADLFDPSRKAAGRTLWDYVKENADYPYYLIRDQFAGAESRSLRSVKRGHGQIIERDGAKVAAYRNDRGVVTLRSATCTHMGCLVRWNVTERTWDCPCHGSRFKPNGDVIAGPAEEPLPEV
;
A
#
# COMPACT_ATOMS: atom_id res chain seq x y z
N MET A 1 8.31 -10.00 42.92
CA MET A 1 9.14 -9.44 41.86
C MET A 1 8.94 -10.33 40.65
N ALA A 2 7.98 -10.01 39.78
CA ALA A 2 7.77 -10.73 38.55
C ALA A 2 8.73 -10.12 37.49
N ASP A 3 9.61 -10.94 37.00
CA ASP A 3 10.49 -10.64 35.88
C ASP A 3 9.64 -10.27 34.67
N LYS A 4 9.54 -8.98 34.37
CA LYS A 4 9.02 -8.50 33.09
C LYS A 4 10.08 -8.80 32.05
N SER A 5 10.08 -10.02 31.53
CA SER A 5 10.78 -10.28 30.27
C SER A 5 10.16 -9.32 29.25
N ALA A 6 10.92 -8.30 28.83
CA ALA A 6 10.51 -7.40 27.77
C ALA A 6 10.11 -8.29 26.58
N SER A 7 8.83 -8.29 26.22
CA SER A 7 8.33 -9.04 25.07
C SER A 7 9.10 -8.52 23.85
N ARG A 8 9.81 -9.43 23.17
CA ARG A 8 10.63 -9.05 22.02
C ARG A 8 9.69 -8.60 20.90
N ILE A 9 9.74 -7.32 20.55
CA ILE A 9 8.92 -6.76 19.46
C ILE A 9 9.25 -7.49 18.15
N THR A 10 8.21 -7.98 17.49
CA THR A 10 8.28 -8.66 16.20
C THR A 10 8.19 -7.63 15.07
N THR A 11 9.10 -7.71 14.10
CA THR A 11 9.12 -6.83 12.91
C THR A 11 8.42 -7.45 11.69
N THR A 12 7.95 -8.67 11.79
CA THR A 12 7.00 -9.25 10.84
C THR A 12 5.63 -8.65 11.10
N SER A 13 4.87 -8.29 10.06
CA SER A 13 3.51 -7.76 10.28
C SER A 13 2.64 -8.77 11.01
N TYR A 14 1.70 -8.28 11.83
CA TYR A 14 0.72 -9.11 12.52
C TYR A 14 0.00 -10.08 11.56
N TRP A 15 -0.31 -9.61 10.36
CA TRP A 15 -0.99 -10.40 9.34
C TRP A 15 -0.15 -11.59 8.85
N ALA A 16 1.14 -11.38 8.66
CA ALA A 16 2.05 -12.41 8.19
C ALA A 16 2.37 -13.46 9.26
N ASP A 17 2.38 -13.05 10.53
CA ASP A 17 2.64 -13.92 11.67
C ASP A 17 1.39 -14.75 12.05
N SER A 18 0.19 -14.18 11.92
CA SER A 18 -1.07 -14.81 12.36
C SER A 18 -1.78 -15.65 11.30
N ALA A 19 -1.43 -15.52 10.01
CA ALA A 19 -2.05 -16.31 8.94
C ALA A 19 -1.07 -16.67 7.82
N SER A 20 -1.08 -17.94 7.42
CA SER A 20 -0.31 -18.46 6.28
C SER A 20 -1.17 -18.52 5.02
N ILE A 21 -0.53 -18.36 3.86
CA ILE A 21 -1.09 -18.64 2.54
C ILE A 21 -0.33 -19.85 1.97
N SER A 22 -1.04 -20.74 1.27
CA SER A 22 -0.44 -21.90 0.58
C SER A 22 0.69 -21.45 -0.35
N THR A 23 1.67 -22.31 -0.54
CA THR A 23 2.73 -22.09 -1.51
C THR A 23 2.31 -22.53 -2.89
N PHE A 24 2.73 -21.79 -3.91
CA PHE A 24 2.46 -22.11 -5.31
C PHE A 24 3.76 -22.35 -6.07
N PRO A 25 3.72 -23.15 -7.15
CA PRO A 25 4.92 -23.48 -7.91
C PRO A 25 5.50 -22.26 -8.62
N ARG A 26 6.75 -22.35 -9.01
CA ARG A 26 7.38 -21.43 -9.97
C ARG A 26 6.91 -21.75 -11.38
N LEU A 27 6.83 -20.74 -12.25
CA LEU A 27 6.59 -20.93 -13.67
C LEU A 27 7.82 -21.59 -14.32
N GLU A 28 7.64 -22.81 -14.86
CA GLU A 28 8.72 -23.58 -15.49
C GLU A 28 8.52 -23.81 -16.99
N ARG A 29 7.29 -23.61 -17.47
CA ARG A 29 6.93 -23.97 -18.86
C ARG A 29 6.12 -22.85 -19.51
N LYS A 30 6.31 -22.72 -20.83
CA LYS A 30 5.46 -21.85 -21.65
C LYS A 30 4.02 -22.31 -21.57
N GLN A 31 3.10 -21.36 -21.49
CA GLN A 31 1.66 -21.62 -21.53
C GLN A 31 0.91 -20.48 -22.21
N ARG A 32 -0.35 -20.72 -22.52
CA ARG A 32 -1.29 -19.73 -22.99
C ARG A 32 -2.52 -19.69 -22.08
N VAL A 33 -2.97 -18.49 -21.76
CA VAL A 33 -4.21 -18.22 -21.03
C VAL A 33 -4.94 -17.05 -21.69
N ASP A 34 -6.19 -16.77 -21.31
CA ASP A 34 -6.87 -15.56 -21.77
C ASP A 34 -6.29 -14.32 -21.10
N VAL A 35 -6.00 -14.39 -19.79
CA VAL A 35 -5.51 -13.23 -19.02
C VAL A 35 -4.30 -13.60 -18.17
N VAL A 36 -3.24 -12.80 -18.27
CA VAL A 36 -2.13 -12.80 -17.32
C VAL A 36 -2.36 -11.69 -16.30
N VAL A 37 -2.28 -12.02 -15.02
CA VAL A 37 -2.30 -11.08 -13.91
C VAL A 37 -0.91 -11.00 -13.29
N VAL A 38 -0.32 -9.81 -13.23
CA VAL A 38 1.01 -9.58 -12.64
C VAL A 38 0.83 -8.95 -11.26
N GLY A 39 1.25 -9.67 -10.22
CA GLY A 39 1.10 -9.34 -8.81
C GLY A 39 -0.02 -10.13 -8.13
N ALA A 40 0.29 -10.72 -6.97
CA ALA A 40 -0.63 -11.53 -6.17
C ALA A 40 -1.00 -10.84 -4.84
N GLY A 41 -1.26 -9.53 -4.88
CA GLY A 41 -1.89 -8.74 -3.82
C GLY A 41 -3.42 -8.78 -3.91
N ILE A 42 -4.08 -7.88 -3.16
CA ILE A 42 -5.55 -7.77 -3.14
C ILE A 42 -6.13 -7.55 -4.55
N THR A 43 -5.56 -6.64 -5.31
CA THR A 43 -6.02 -6.31 -6.67
C THR A 43 -5.88 -7.50 -7.61
N GLY A 44 -4.69 -8.12 -7.65
CA GLY A 44 -4.42 -9.21 -8.59
C GLY A 44 -5.21 -10.47 -8.31
N LEU A 45 -5.27 -10.92 -7.05
CA LEU A 45 -6.04 -12.11 -6.69
C LEU A 45 -7.55 -11.89 -6.85
N THR A 46 -8.06 -10.70 -6.54
CA THR A 46 -9.48 -10.37 -6.77
C THR A 46 -9.80 -10.36 -8.27
N ALA A 47 -8.97 -9.72 -9.12
CA ALA A 47 -9.16 -9.73 -10.57
C ALA A 47 -9.09 -11.15 -11.14
N ALA A 48 -8.12 -11.96 -10.72
CA ALA A 48 -8.00 -13.35 -11.15
C ALA A 48 -9.26 -14.16 -10.81
N TYR A 49 -9.79 -14.02 -9.59
CA TYR A 49 -11.01 -14.68 -9.18
C TYR A 49 -12.22 -14.26 -10.02
N LEU A 50 -12.43 -12.94 -10.21
CA LEU A 50 -13.56 -12.42 -10.98
C LEU A 50 -13.52 -12.86 -12.44
N LEU A 51 -12.35 -12.88 -13.06
CA LEU A 51 -12.14 -13.33 -14.44
C LEU A 51 -12.36 -14.85 -14.59
N LEU A 52 -11.86 -15.66 -13.65
CA LEU A 52 -12.10 -17.10 -13.63
C LEU A 52 -13.60 -17.41 -13.46
N LYS A 53 -14.27 -16.71 -12.53
CA LYS A 53 -15.73 -16.82 -12.34
C LYS A 53 -16.51 -16.48 -13.61
N ALA A 54 -15.98 -15.58 -14.44
CA ALA A 54 -16.55 -15.24 -15.74
C ALA A 54 -16.14 -16.18 -16.87
N GLY A 55 -15.41 -17.27 -16.60
CA GLY A 55 -15.04 -18.30 -17.57
C GLY A 55 -13.75 -18.04 -18.35
N LYS A 56 -12.95 -17.04 -17.96
CA LYS A 56 -11.62 -16.81 -18.53
C LYS A 56 -10.58 -17.75 -17.91
N SER A 57 -9.62 -18.20 -18.70
CA SER A 57 -8.42 -18.86 -18.18
C SER A 57 -7.41 -17.80 -17.69
N VAL A 58 -6.84 -17.98 -16.48
CA VAL A 58 -6.00 -16.97 -15.84
C VAL A 58 -4.71 -17.57 -15.30
N ALA A 59 -3.59 -16.86 -15.48
CA ALA A 59 -2.33 -17.11 -14.81
C ALA A 59 -1.90 -15.87 -14.01
N VAL A 60 -1.64 -16.05 -12.71
CA VAL A 60 -1.11 -15.01 -11.82
C VAL A 60 0.39 -15.21 -11.68
N LEU A 61 1.17 -14.16 -11.96
CA LEU A 61 2.62 -14.13 -11.82
C LEU A 61 3.00 -13.27 -10.62
N GLU A 62 3.68 -13.85 -9.64
CA GLU A 62 4.12 -13.16 -8.42
C GLU A 62 5.63 -13.29 -8.26
N ARG A 63 6.32 -12.16 -8.08
CA ARG A 63 7.77 -12.09 -7.90
C ARG A 63 8.23 -12.81 -6.64
N GLY A 64 7.52 -12.63 -5.54
CA GLY A 64 7.81 -13.24 -4.24
C GLY A 64 6.77 -14.29 -3.88
N ARG A 65 6.02 -13.99 -2.82
CA ARG A 65 4.93 -14.79 -2.29
C ARG A 65 3.63 -13.98 -2.30
N CYS A 66 2.50 -14.68 -2.42
CA CYS A 66 1.18 -14.05 -2.35
C CYS A 66 1.03 -13.18 -1.08
N ALA A 67 0.54 -11.96 -1.24
CA ALA A 67 0.29 -10.99 -0.16
C ALA A 67 1.48 -10.77 0.78
N GLN A 68 2.70 -10.72 0.26
CA GLN A 68 3.92 -10.57 1.06
C GLN A 68 4.35 -9.12 1.23
N VAL A 69 4.09 -8.24 0.26
CA VAL A 69 4.53 -6.84 0.28
C VAL A 69 3.40 -5.95 0.82
N ASP A 70 2.92 -4.96 0.09
CA ASP A 70 2.02 -3.91 0.60
C ASP A 70 0.72 -4.46 1.19
N THR A 71 0.07 -5.43 0.54
CA THR A 71 -1.13 -6.08 1.09
C THR A 71 -0.86 -6.81 2.42
N GLY A 72 0.33 -7.36 2.60
CA GLY A 72 0.77 -7.99 3.84
C GLY A 72 1.23 -7.02 4.93
N HIS A 73 1.36 -5.73 4.60
CA HIS A 73 1.83 -4.67 5.50
C HIS A 73 0.80 -3.56 5.71
N THR A 74 -0.41 -3.75 5.24
CA THR A 74 -1.55 -2.82 5.37
C THR A 74 -2.04 -2.69 6.81
N SER A 75 -2.79 -1.61 7.12
CA SER A 75 -3.64 -1.51 8.30
C SER A 75 -4.92 -2.32 8.18
N ALA A 76 -5.30 -2.68 6.94
CA ALA A 76 -6.51 -3.41 6.58
C ALA A 76 -7.83 -2.72 6.99
N HIS A 77 -7.85 -1.39 6.95
CA HIS A 77 -9.09 -0.62 6.98
C HIS A 77 -9.84 -0.87 5.66
N LEU A 78 -11.14 -1.10 5.76
CA LEU A 78 -12.07 -1.08 4.64
C LEU A 78 -12.98 0.13 4.81
N THR A 79 -12.65 1.22 4.15
CA THR A 79 -13.40 2.47 4.23
C THR A 79 -13.70 3.02 2.83
N MET A 80 -14.89 3.60 2.67
CA MET A 80 -15.24 4.39 1.49
C MET A 80 -14.70 5.81 1.58
N VAL A 81 -14.39 6.27 2.80
CA VAL A 81 -13.96 7.65 3.06
C VAL A 81 -12.54 7.83 2.55
N THR A 82 -12.35 8.84 1.73
CA THR A 82 -11.04 9.23 1.19
C THR A 82 -10.25 10.09 2.19
N ASP A 83 -8.91 10.15 2.04
CA ASP A 83 -8.08 11.03 2.85
C ASP A 83 -8.44 12.50 2.64
N GLU A 84 -8.78 12.91 1.40
CA GLU A 84 -9.34 14.20 1.11
C GLU A 84 -10.77 14.30 1.64
N ARG A 85 -11.09 15.37 2.35
CA ARG A 85 -12.42 15.62 2.92
C ARG A 85 -13.48 15.74 1.84
N LEU A 86 -14.70 15.28 2.13
CA LEU A 86 -15.80 15.25 1.15
C LEU A 86 -16.16 16.63 0.61
N THR A 87 -16.15 17.68 1.44
CA THR A 87 -16.40 19.06 1.01
C THR A 87 -15.33 19.56 0.04
N ASP A 88 -14.06 19.22 0.27
CA ASP A 88 -12.94 19.58 -0.61
C ASP A 88 -13.00 18.81 -1.91
N LEU A 89 -13.25 17.51 -1.83
CA LEU A 89 -13.44 16.62 -2.99
C LEU A 89 -14.61 17.11 -3.87
N ALA A 90 -15.75 17.45 -3.26
CA ALA A 90 -16.91 17.98 -3.98
C ALA A 90 -16.68 19.39 -4.54
N GLY A 91 -15.91 20.22 -3.85
CA GLY A 91 -15.49 21.53 -4.34
C GLY A 91 -14.60 21.44 -5.57
N ARG A 92 -13.78 20.40 -5.67
CA ARG A 92 -12.83 20.18 -6.77
C ARG A 92 -13.42 19.43 -7.95
N LEU A 93 -14.17 18.34 -7.70
CA LEU A 93 -14.67 17.43 -8.74
C LEU A 93 -16.16 17.68 -9.07
N GLY A 94 -16.88 18.40 -8.23
CA GLY A 94 -18.34 18.45 -8.24
C GLY A 94 -18.98 17.34 -7.40
N ARG A 95 -20.22 17.57 -6.97
CA ARG A 95 -20.94 16.68 -6.03
C ARG A 95 -21.14 15.27 -6.58
N ASP A 96 -21.51 15.15 -7.86
CA ASP A 96 -21.80 13.85 -8.49
C ASP A 96 -20.54 12.96 -8.56
N HIS A 97 -19.38 13.54 -8.89
CA HIS A 97 -18.12 12.80 -8.91
C HIS A 97 -17.62 12.45 -7.50
N ALA A 98 -17.76 13.36 -6.54
CA ALA A 98 -17.42 13.08 -5.13
C ALA A 98 -18.27 11.93 -4.58
N GLN A 99 -19.57 11.92 -4.86
CA GLN A 99 -20.46 10.80 -4.53
C GLN A 99 -20.01 9.51 -5.23
N ALA A 100 -19.71 9.56 -6.53
CA ALA A 100 -19.29 8.38 -7.29
C ALA A 100 -17.97 7.77 -6.76
N VAL A 101 -17.03 8.56 -6.22
CA VAL A 101 -15.82 8.06 -5.57
C VAL A 101 -16.18 7.20 -4.36
N TRP A 102 -17.03 7.70 -3.48
CA TRP A 102 -17.44 6.99 -2.27
C TRP A 102 -18.36 5.80 -2.57
N ASP A 103 -19.25 5.91 -3.55
CA ASP A 103 -20.07 4.79 -4.04
C ASP A 103 -19.18 3.64 -4.56
N GLY A 104 -18.09 3.97 -5.26
CA GLY A 104 -17.10 3.00 -5.70
C GLY A 104 -16.42 2.30 -4.52
N GLY A 105 -16.11 3.05 -3.46
CA GLY A 105 -15.58 2.50 -2.21
C GLY A 105 -16.55 1.53 -1.54
N LEU A 106 -17.82 1.91 -1.38
CA LEU A 106 -18.86 1.03 -0.84
C LEU A 106 -19.06 -0.24 -1.69
N ALA A 107 -19.08 -0.08 -3.02
CA ALA A 107 -19.22 -1.23 -3.92
C ALA A 107 -18.04 -2.21 -3.77
N ALA A 108 -16.83 -1.71 -3.54
CA ALA A 108 -15.66 -2.55 -3.29
C ALA A 108 -15.77 -3.31 -1.96
N ILE A 109 -16.22 -2.66 -0.88
CA ILE A 109 -16.45 -3.32 0.41
C ILE A 109 -17.54 -4.39 0.29
N ALA A 110 -18.63 -4.07 -0.42
CA ALA A 110 -19.72 -5.02 -0.68
C ALA A 110 -19.23 -6.23 -1.51
N GLN A 111 -18.34 -6.01 -2.50
CA GLN A 111 -17.74 -7.11 -3.27
C GLN A 111 -16.88 -8.03 -2.41
N ILE A 112 -16.14 -7.48 -1.44
CA ILE A 112 -15.36 -8.28 -0.47
C ILE A 112 -16.32 -9.13 0.37
N ASP A 113 -17.38 -8.53 0.94
CA ASP A 113 -18.38 -9.22 1.75
C ASP A 113 -19.11 -10.34 0.96
N GLU A 114 -19.54 -10.03 -0.28
CA GLU A 114 -20.16 -11.03 -1.16
C GLU A 114 -19.22 -12.21 -1.43
N THR A 115 -17.96 -11.92 -1.73
CA THR A 115 -16.95 -12.96 -1.99
C THR A 115 -16.69 -13.81 -0.75
N ILE A 116 -16.63 -13.20 0.45
CA ILE A 116 -16.45 -13.91 1.73
C ILE A 116 -17.62 -14.86 1.97
N ARG A 117 -18.86 -14.40 1.77
CA ARG A 117 -20.07 -15.23 1.95
C ARG A 117 -20.16 -16.35 0.93
N GLU A 118 -19.89 -16.05 -0.34
CA GLU A 118 -19.94 -17.04 -1.43
C GLU A 118 -18.91 -18.17 -1.23
N LEU A 119 -17.71 -17.82 -0.76
CA LEU A 119 -16.60 -18.76 -0.60
C LEU A 119 -16.44 -19.27 0.84
N GLU A 120 -17.33 -18.88 1.76
CA GLU A 120 -17.29 -19.22 3.17
C GLU A 120 -15.91 -18.98 3.81
N ILE A 121 -15.31 -17.78 3.54
CA ILE A 121 -13.97 -17.45 4.03
C ILE A 121 -14.02 -16.95 5.47
N GLU A 122 -13.44 -17.70 6.40
CA GLU A 122 -13.30 -17.28 7.79
C GLU A 122 -12.15 -16.28 7.96
N CYS A 123 -12.41 -15.00 7.72
CA CYS A 123 -11.41 -13.93 7.84
C CYS A 123 -11.80 -12.82 8.82
N GLY A 124 -12.78 -13.04 9.69
CA GLY A 124 -13.20 -12.06 10.69
C GLY A 124 -13.72 -10.75 10.09
N PHE A 125 -14.41 -10.83 8.95
CA PHE A 125 -15.06 -9.67 8.35
C PHE A 125 -16.24 -9.22 9.21
N GLU A 126 -16.27 -7.91 9.52
CA GLU A 126 -17.37 -7.28 10.23
C GLU A 126 -17.63 -5.90 9.64
N TRP A 127 -18.92 -5.58 9.46
CA TRP A 127 -19.35 -4.21 9.23
C TRP A 127 -19.27 -3.43 10.54
N VAL A 128 -18.57 -2.28 10.53
CA VAL A 128 -18.34 -1.46 11.71
C VAL A 128 -18.53 0.02 11.39
N ASP A 129 -18.69 0.84 12.41
CA ASP A 129 -18.62 2.29 12.26
C ASP A 129 -17.16 2.73 12.04
N GLY A 130 -16.98 3.82 11.29
CA GLY A 130 -15.71 4.53 11.15
C GLY A 130 -15.83 5.94 11.71
N TYR A 131 -14.79 6.43 12.36
CA TYR A 131 -14.76 7.75 12.98
C TYR A 131 -13.58 8.56 12.45
N LEU A 132 -13.87 9.64 11.70
CA LEU A 132 -12.89 10.69 11.42
C LEU A 132 -13.00 11.72 12.53
N HIS A 133 -11.90 12.07 13.21
CA HIS A 133 -11.93 12.96 14.34
C HIS A 133 -10.80 14.01 14.35
N SER A 134 -10.95 15.05 15.16
CA SER A 134 -9.86 16.01 15.38
C SER A 134 -8.71 15.38 16.16
N PRO A 135 -7.47 15.92 16.03
CA PRO A 135 -6.40 15.58 16.97
C PRO A 135 -6.83 15.82 18.42
N LEU A 136 -6.29 15.06 19.37
CA LEU A 136 -6.69 15.14 20.80
C LEU A 136 -6.43 16.52 21.41
N ASP A 137 -5.44 17.24 20.94
CA ASP A 137 -4.99 18.54 21.45
C ASP A 137 -5.49 19.74 20.60
N ASN A 138 -6.23 19.53 19.53
CA ASN A 138 -6.62 20.57 18.58
C ASN A 138 -8.10 20.49 18.14
N ALA A 139 -9.02 20.54 19.06
CA ALA A 139 -10.48 20.58 18.79
C ALA A 139 -11.00 22.03 18.76
N THR A 140 -10.79 22.72 17.63
CA THR A 140 -11.23 24.13 17.45
C THR A 140 -12.68 24.26 17.03
N ALA A 141 -13.23 25.49 17.09
CA ALA A 141 -14.58 25.78 16.58
C ALA A 141 -14.64 25.62 15.04
N GLU A 142 -13.57 25.97 14.33
CA GLU A 142 -13.43 25.77 12.89
C GLU A 142 -13.49 24.28 12.52
N THR A 143 -12.78 23.44 13.26
CA THR A 143 -12.79 21.98 13.06
C THR A 143 -14.18 21.39 13.24
N ARG A 144 -14.92 21.82 14.29
CA ARG A 144 -16.33 21.41 14.51
C ARG A 144 -17.23 21.78 13.36
N THR A 145 -17.15 23.06 12.91
CA THR A 145 -17.94 23.56 11.79
C THR A 145 -17.64 22.78 10.51
N ALA A 146 -16.40 22.50 10.27
CA ALA A 146 -15.94 21.75 9.11
C ALA A 146 -16.44 20.29 9.13
N PHE A 147 -16.37 19.60 10.25
CA PHE A 147 -16.92 18.24 10.38
C PHE A 147 -18.46 18.22 10.25
N ALA A 148 -19.15 19.20 10.82
CA ALA A 148 -20.59 19.31 10.66
C ALA A 148 -21.00 19.51 9.19
N ALA A 149 -20.22 20.30 8.43
CA ALA A 149 -20.45 20.50 7.00
C ALA A 149 -20.20 19.23 6.18
N ASP A 150 -19.12 18.48 6.47
CA ASP A 150 -18.85 17.20 5.79
C ASP A 150 -19.93 16.16 6.10
N ALA A 151 -20.36 16.03 7.35
CA ALA A 151 -21.43 15.11 7.74
C ALA A 151 -22.76 15.46 7.06
N ALA A 152 -23.11 16.75 6.98
CA ALA A 152 -24.30 17.21 6.29
C ALA A 152 -24.23 16.91 4.79
N LEU A 153 -23.09 17.19 4.14
CA LEU A 153 -22.90 16.89 2.72
C LEU A 153 -22.97 15.37 2.46
N ALA A 154 -22.33 14.56 3.29
CA ALA A 154 -22.38 13.12 3.17
C ALA A 154 -23.82 12.59 3.26
N ALA A 155 -24.58 13.07 4.24
CA ALA A 155 -26.01 12.72 4.38
C ALA A 155 -26.86 13.17 3.18
N GLU A 156 -26.62 14.37 2.63
CA GLU A 156 -27.27 14.85 1.41
C GLU A 156 -26.95 13.98 0.19
N LEU A 157 -25.75 13.42 0.11
CA LEU A 157 -25.32 12.51 -0.95
C LEU A 157 -25.74 11.03 -0.71
N GLY A 158 -26.49 10.77 0.38
CA GLY A 158 -27.07 9.47 0.67
C GLY A 158 -26.20 8.55 1.55
N PHE A 159 -25.12 9.02 2.12
CA PHE A 159 -24.28 8.25 3.04
C PHE A 159 -24.75 8.40 4.48
N ASP A 160 -24.72 7.30 5.25
CA ASP A 160 -25.02 7.35 6.70
C ASP A 160 -23.83 7.94 7.45
N ALA A 161 -23.86 9.27 7.62
CA ALA A 161 -22.83 10.04 8.29
C ALA A 161 -23.46 10.98 9.32
N THR A 162 -22.86 11.09 10.51
CA THR A 162 -23.36 11.91 11.61
C THR A 162 -22.21 12.63 12.29
N PHE A 163 -22.39 13.96 12.50
CA PHE A 163 -21.46 14.71 13.32
C PHE A 163 -21.59 14.28 14.79
N GLU A 164 -20.45 14.02 15.44
CA GLU A 164 -20.34 13.66 16.84
C GLU A 164 -19.54 14.70 17.61
N GLU A 165 -20.12 15.25 18.68
CA GLU A 165 -19.40 16.17 19.58
C GLU A 165 -18.28 15.47 20.35
N GLN A 166 -18.46 14.17 20.62
CA GLN A 166 -17.53 13.32 21.35
C GLN A 166 -17.49 11.94 20.71
N VAL A 167 -16.51 11.75 19.84
CA VAL A 167 -16.24 10.44 19.23
C VAL A 167 -15.88 9.42 20.32
N PRO A 168 -16.48 8.22 20.31
CA PRO A 168 -16.12 7.16 21.24
C PRO A 168 -14.61 6.90 21.26
N LEU A 169 -14.07 6.48 22.39
CA LEU A 169 -12.65 6.25 22.67
C LEU A 169 -11.84 7.54 22.89
N VAL A 170 -11.96 8.53 22.01
CA VAL A 170 -11.08 9.71 22.00
C VAL A 170 -11.72 10.97 22.61
N GLY A 171 -13.06 11.05 22.68
CA GLY A 171 -13.79 12.13 23.35
C GLY A 171 -13.66 13.51 22.71
N VAL A 172 -13.24 13.59 21.45
CA VAL A 172 -13.11 14.83 20.66
C VAL A 172 -14.14 14.86 19.53
N PRO A 173 -14.39 16.04 18.93
CA PRO A 173 -15.34 16.16 17.81
C PRO A 173 -14.90 15.36 16.58
N GLY A 174 -15.89 14.84 15.85
CA GLY A 174 -15.64 14.09 14.63
C GLY A 174 -16.90 13.77 13.84
N ILE A 175 -16.78 12.84 12.93
CA ILE A 175 -17.87 12.32 12.11
C ILE A 175 -17.88 10.80 12.25
N ARG A 176 -19.04 10.23 12.54
CA ARG A 176 -19.33 8.81 12.41
C ARG A 176 -19.77 8.53 10.97
N PHE A 177 -19.17 7.55 10.35
CA PHE A 177 -19.60 6.96 9.09
C PHE A 177 -19.99 5.50 9.33
N ALA A 178 -21.24 5.15 9.08
CA ALA A 178 -21.64 3.75 9.06
C ALA A 178 -21.10 3.03 7.81
N GLN A 179 -21.28 1.70 7.79
CA GLN A 179 -20.93 0.87 6.62
C GLN A 179 -19.45 0.90 6.24
N GLN A 180 -18.58 1.09 7.22
CA GLN A 180 -17.18 0.73 7.09
C GLN A 180 -17.01 -0.74 7.46
N ALA A 181 -15.82 -1.31 7.21
CA ALA A 181 -15.61 -2.71 7.58
C ALA A 181 -14.16 -2.98 7.98
N ARG A 182 -13.97 -4.11 8.64
CA ARG A 182 -12.66 -4.67 8.92
C ARG A 182 -12.61 -6.15 8.55
N PHE A 183 -11.43 -6.66 8.30
CA PHE A 183 -11.20 -8.07 8.03
C PHE A 183 -9.72 -8.43 8.24
N HIS A 184 -9.39 -9.71 8.21
CA HIS A 184 -8.01 -10.18 8.20
C HIS A 184 -7.56 -10.41 6.75
N PRO A 185 -6.72 -9.53 6.15
CA PRO A 185 -6.45 -9.52 4.71
C PRO A 185 -5.79 -10.81 4.22
N ARG A 186 -4.86 -11.38 4.98
CA ARG A 186 -4.19 -12.62 4.55
C ARG A 186 -5.08 -13.86 4.62
N LYS A 187 -6.01 -13.93 5.59
CA LYS A 187 -7.01 -15.01 5.62
C LYS A 187 -7.96 -14.93 4.42
N TYR A 188 -8.40 -13.71 4.09
CA TYR A 188 -9.20 -13.46 2.89
C TYR A 188 -8.48 -13.89 1.62
N LEU A 189 -7.25 -13.44 1.42
CA LEU A 189 -6.46 -13.79 0.24
C LEU A 189 -6.06 -15.27 0.18
N ALA A 190 -5.89 -15.94 1.31
CA ALA A 190 -5.70 -17.38 1.36
C ALA A 190 -6.94 -18.13 0.84
N GLY A 191 -8.13 -17.63 1.15
CA GLY A 191 -9.39 -18.13 0.59
C GLY A 191 -9.46 -17.93 -0.92
N LEU A 192 -9.19 -16.72 -1.40
CA LEU A 192 -9.16 -16.41 -2.84
C LEU A 192 -8.14 -17.26 -3.60
N ALA A 193 -6.91 -17.38 -3.12
CA ALA A 193 -5.87 -18.16 -3.78
C ALA A 193 -6.23 -19.65 -3.90
N ARG A 194 -6.87 -20.19 -2.86
CA ARG A 194 -7.40 -21.57 -2.88
C ARG A 194 -8.51 -21.73 -3.92
N GLU A 195 -9.41 -20.77 -4.00
CA GLU A 195 -10.53 -20.81 -4.96
C GLU A 195 -10.05 -20.61 -6.40
N ILE A 196 -9.09 -19.72 -6.65
CA ILE A 196 -8.44 -19.55 -7.95
C ILE A 196 -7.88 -20.90 -8.44
N ALA A 197 -7.15 -21.62 -7.57
CA ALA A 197 -6.63 -22.94 -7.91
C ALA A 197 -7.73 -23.97 -8.17
N ARG A 198 -8.82 -23.95 -7.37
CA ARG A 198 -9.98 -24.84 -7.55
C ARG A 198 -10.71 -24.60 -8.87
N LEU A 199 -10.81 -23.36 -9.33
CA LEU A 199 -11.40 -22.98 -10.61
C LEU A 199 -10.48 -23.26 -11.80
N GLY A 200 -9.28 -23.84 -11.59
CA GLY A 200 -8.32 -24.15 -12.63
C GLY A 200 -7.42 -22.98 -13.04
N GLY A 201 -7.43 -21.88 -12.30
CA GLY A 201 -6.47 -20.81 -12.46
C GLY A 201 -5.09 -21.21 -11.94
N HIS A 202 -4.07 -20.60 -12.50
CA HIS A 202 -2.68 -20.87 -12.14
C HIS A 202 -2.10 -19.68 -11.35
N ILE A 203 -1.50 -19.96 -10.21
CA ILE A 203 -0.70 -18.99 -9.45
C ILE A 203 0.75 -19.46 -9.48
N TYR A 204 1.66 -18.56 -9.84
CA TYR A 204 3.11 -18.82 -9.88
C TYR A 204 3.82 -17.85 -8.96
N GLU A 205 4.39 -18.35 -7.87
CA GLU A 205 5.28 -17.63 -6.98
C GLU A 205 6.72 -17.68 -7.47
N HIS A 206 7.58 -16.78 -6.99
CA HIS A 206 8.99 -16.66 -7.43
C HIS A 206 9.12 -16.59 -8.96
N SER A 207 8.17 -15.93 -9.61
CA SER A 207 7.97 -15.84 -11.05
C SER A 207 7.81 -14.38 -11.47
N GLU A 208 8.94 -13.66 -11.40
CA GLU A 208 9.00 -12.23 -11.67
C GLU A 208 8.75 -11.93 -13.15
N ALA A 209 7.79 -11.04 -13.42
CA ALA A 209 7.50 -10.53 -14.75
C ALA A 209 8.65 -9.61 -15.20
N GLY A 210 9.41 -10.01 -16.21
CA GLY A 210 10.55 -9.24 -16.72
C GLY A 210 10.19 -8.38 -17.93
N GLU A 211 9.72 -8.98 -19.01
CA GLU A 211 9.43 -8.28 -20.27
C GLU A 211 7.97 -8.50 -20.70
N PHE A 212 7.32 -7.43 -21.10
CA PHE A 212 5.98 -7.43 -21.69
C PHE A 212 6.10 -7.40 -23.22
N CYS A 213 5.67 -8.46 -23.87
CA CYS A 213 5.71 -8.63 -25.32
C CYS A 213 4.36 -8.25 -25.93
N SER A 214 4.36 -7.60 -27.10
CA SER A 214 3.14 -7.20 -27.81
C SER A 214 2.77 -8.16 -28.95
N ASP A 215 3.71 -8.92 -29.49
CA ASP A 215 3.47 -9.87 -30.58
C ASP A 215 4.34 -11.12 -30.45
N PRO A 216 3.79 -12.26 -29.99
CA PRO A 216 2.45 -12.37 -29.39
C PRO A 216 2.38 -11.65 -28.05
N LEU A 217 1.17 -11.16 -27.70
CA LEU A 217 0.97 -10.55 -26.38
C LEU A 217 1.27 -11.56 -25.26
N GLY A 218 2.03 -11.14 -24.26
CA GLY A 218 2.42 -12.01 -23.16
C GLY A 218 3.48 -11.43 -22.26
N VAL A 219 3.84 -12.18 -21.23
CA VAL A 219 4.82 -11.79 -20.19
C VAL A 219 5.92 -12.82 -20.11
N LYS A 220 7.18 -12.39 -20.20
CA LYS A 220 8.36 -13.23 -19.98
C LYS A 220 8.68 -13.32 -18.49
N VAL A 221 9.07 -14.52 -18.07
CA VAL A 221 9.57 -14.85 -16.73
C VAL A 221 10.87 -15.66 -16.91
N GLY A 222 12.01 -14.99 -16.78
CA GLY A 222 13.31 -15.60 -17.14
C GLY A 222 13.29 -16.08 -18.59
N ASP A 223 13.60 -17.36 -18.81
CA ASP A 223 13.65 -17.99 -20.16
C ASP A 223 12.29 -18.52 -20.64
N THR A 224 11.22 -18.35 -19.86
CA THR A 224 9.88 -18.82 -20.22
C THR A 224 8.92 -17.67 -20.49
N MET A 225 7.72 -17.96 -20.97
CA MET A 225 6.72 -16.96 -21.36
C MET A 225 5.31 -17.48 -21.16
N VAL A 226 4.42 -16.61 -20.67
CA VAL A 226 2.97 -16.82 -20.72
C VAL A 226 2.39 -15.88 -21.78
N THR A 227 1.77 -16.45 -22.83
CA THR A 227 1.04 -15.69 -23.84
C THR A 227 -0.42 -15.53 -23.43
N CYS A 228 -1.06 -14.42 -23.80
CA CYS A 228 -2.42 -14.11 -23.39
C CYS A 228 -3.13 -13.20 -24.39
N ASP A 229 -4.40 -12.92 -24.11
CA ASP A 229 -5.20 -11.93 -24.86
C ASP A 229 -5.22 -10.59 -24.11
N ASP A 230 -5.15 -10.60 -22.78
CA ASP A 230 -5.13 -9.39 -21.94
C ASP A 230 -4.15 -9.53 -20.78
N ILE A 231 -3.62 -8.41 -20.27
CA ILE A 231 -2.72 -8.34 -19.12
C ILE A 231 -3.28 -7.37 -18.08
N VAL A 232 -3.35 -7.82 -16.83
CA VAL A 232 -3.64 -7.01 -15.64
C VAL A 232 -2.35 -6.77 -14.86
N ILE A 233 -1.95 -5.51 -14.70
CA ILE A 233 -0.75 -5.09 -13.97
C ILE A 233 -1.18 -4.58 -12.59
N ALA A 234 -1.02 -5.42 -11.57
CA ALA A 234 -1.43 -5.19 -10.18
C ALA A 234 -0.22 -5.13 -9.23
N THR A 235 0.87 -4.50 -9.68
CA THR A 235 2.16 -4.45 -9.01
C THR A 235 2.34 -3.26 -8.08
N HIS A 236 1.27 -2.56 -7.71
CA HIS A 236 1.24 -1.33 -6.91
C HIS A 236 1.92 -0.15 -7.61
N THR A 237 3.17 -0.29 -8.05
CA THR A 237 3.87 0.65 -8.93
C THR A 237 3.98 0.02 -10.31
N PRO A 238 3.09 0.34 -11.27
CA PRO A 238 3.13 -0.25 -12.60
C PRO A 238 4.22 0.41 -13.43
N LEU A 239 5.26 -0.32 -13.75
CA LEU A 239 6.43 0.16 -14.49
C LEU A 239 6.55 -0.51 -15.85
N ALA A 240 6.58 -1.79 -15.83
CA ALA A 240 6.60 -2.61 -17.02
C ALA A 240 5.19 -2.68 -17.62
N GLY A 241 5.10 -2.83 -18.93
CA GLY A 241 3.82 -2.90 -19.65
C GLY A 241 3.37 -1.60 -20.30
N LEU A 242 3.99 -0.46 -19.98
CA LEU A 242 3.74 0.77 -20.71
C LEU A 242 4.46 0.74 -22.07
N SER A 243 3.83 1.32 -23.10
CA SER A 243 4.24 1.19 -24.50
C SER A 243 5.67 1.65 -24.84
N ASN A 244 6.30 2.40 -23.94
CA ASN A 244 7.72 2.75 -23.98
C ASN A 244 8.24 3.25 -22.64
N LEU A 245 9.56 3.19 -22.43
CA LEU A 245 10.23 3.62 -21.20
C LEU A 245 9.95 5.09 -20.83
N ALA A 246 9.83 5.97 -21.82
CA ALA A 246 9.56 7.39 -21.58
C ALA A 246 8.14 7.62 -21.03
N SER A 247 7.13 6.89 -21.52
CA SER A 247 5.75 6.98 -20.98
C SER A 247 5.65 6.39 -19.57
N ALA A 248 6.37 5.31 -19.29
CA ALA A 248 6.48 4.73 -17.96
C ALA A 248 7.08 5.74 -16.98
N THR A 249 8.23 6.31 -17.29
CA THR A 249 8.92 7.30 -16.46
C THR A 249 8.03 8.53 -16.23
N LEU A 250 7.37 9.05 -17.26
CA LEU A 250 6.48 10.20 -17.13
C LEU A 250 5.27 9.90 -16.24
N PHE A 251 4.73 8.67 -16.30
CA PHE A 251 3.62 8.26 -15.43
C PHE A 251 4.06 8.14 -13.96
N GLN A 252 5.27 7.63 -13.73
CA GLN A 252 5.84 7.49 -12.39
C GLN A 252 6.08 8.83 -11.69
N THR A 253 6.43 9.89 -12.44
CA THR A 253 6.56 11.24 -11.87
C THR A 253 5.26 11.81 -11.33
N LYS A 254 4.11 11.18 -11.66
CA LYS A 254 2.79 11.52 -11.08
C LYS A 254 2.52 10.83 -9.74
N LEU A 255 3.41 9.99 -9.26
CA LEU A 255 3.22 9.20 -8.05
C LEU A 255 4.19 9.65 -6.96
N ALA A 256 3.66 9.94 -5.78
CA ALA A 256 4.44 10.20 -4.57
C ALA A 256 4.39 8.98 -3.64
N LEU A 257 5.56 8.49 -3.22
CA LEU A 257 5.67 7.29 -2.39
C LEU A 257 6.00 7.69 -0.94
N TYR A 258 5.12 7.30 -0.04
CA TYR A 258 5.23 7.51 1.40
C TYR A 258 5.46 6.20 2.13
N THR A 259 6.17 6.27 3.25
CA THR A 259 6.28 5.16 4.21
C THR A 259 5.38 5.47 5.38
N SER A 260 4.43 4.58 5.67
CA SER A 260 3.54 4.61 6.82
C SER A 260 3.97 3.55 7.83
N TYR A 261 3.93 3.87 9.11
CA TYR A 261 4.36 3.00 10.19
C TYR A 261 3.16 2.43 10.94
N VAL A 262 3.28 1.19 11.39
CA VAL A 262 2.23 0.50 12.13
C VAL A 262 2.83 -0.20 13.34
N ILE A 263 2.16 -0.08 14.47
CA ILE A 263 2.41 -0.85 15.68
C ILE A 263 1.15 -1.65 16.04
N ALA A 264 1.33 -2.80 16.65
CA ALA A 264 0.21 -3.53 17.19
C ALA A 264 0.51 -4.11 18.57
N GLY A 265 -0.52 -4.17 19.38
CA GLY A 265 -0.39 -4.63 20.76
C GLY A 265 -1.66 -5.26 21.27
N ARG A 266 -1.56 -6.01 22.38
CA ARG A 266 -2.69 -6.69 23.00
C ARG A 266 -3.34 -5.81 24.07
N VAL A 267 -4.67 -5.89 24.13
CA VAL A 267 -5.50 -5.28 25.16
C VAL A 267 -6.53 -6.28 25.66
N ALA A 268 -7.13 -6.01 26.80
CA ALA A 268 -8.25 -6.81 27.30
C ALA A 268 -9.46 -6.69 26.33
N PRO A 269 -10.28 -7.75 26.19
CA PRO A 269 -11.48 -7.67 25.37
C PRO A 269 -12.40 -6.53 25.82
N GLY A 270 -12.94 -5.78 24.86
CA GLY A 270 -13.82 -4.66 25.11
C GLY A 270 -13.15 -3.40 25.67
N THR A 271 -11.82 -3.30 25.62
CA THR A 271 -11.09 -2.05 25.97
C THR A 271 -11.50 -0.89 25.07
N CYS A 272 -11.74 -1.16 23.79
CA CYS A 272 -12.23 -0.17 22.82
C CYS A 272 -13.48 -0.72 22.12
N PRO A 273 -14.38 0.13 21.62
CA PRO A 273 -15.42 -0.29 20.69
C PRO A 273 -14.81 -0.95 19.44
N ASP A 274 -15.55 -1.86 18.82
CA ASP A 274 -15.16 -2.43 17.53
C ASP A 274 -15.53 -1.46 16.40
N ALA A 275 -14.57 -0.65 15.97
CA ALA A 275 -14.72 0.38 14.96
C ALA A 275 -13.39 0.69 14.27
N LEU A 276 -13.41 1.62 13.32
CA LEU A 276 -12.23 2.23 12.71
C LEU A 276 -12.13 3.67 13.20
N TRP A 277 -10.91 4.16 13.45
CA TRP A 277 -10.65 5.57 13.78
C TRP A 277 -9.51 6.09 12.91
N TRP A 278 -9.62 7.35 12.52
CA TRP A 278 -8.52 8.12 11.92
C TRP A 278 -8.69 9.61 12.25
N ASP A 279 -7.58 10.31 12.45
CA ASP A 279 -7.59 11.72 12.81
C ASP A 279 -7.21 12.63 11.63
N THR A 280 -7.35 13.94 11.84
CA THR A 280 -6.94 14.98 10.89
C THR A 280 -5.61 15.63 11.27
N ALA A 281 -4.76 14.94 12.03
CA ALA A 281 -3.40 15.37 12.30
C ALA A 281 -2.53 15.32 11.04
N ASP A 282 -1.41 16.03 11.04
CA ASP A 282 -0.39 15.93 10.00
C ASP A 282 0.99 15.77 10.68
N PRO A 283 1.59 14.58 10.63
CA PRO A 283 1.08 13.34 10.03
C PRO A 283 -0.10 12.73 10.82
N TYR A 284 -1.06 12.13 10.10
CA TYR A 284 -2.28 11.55 10.67
C TYR A 284 -2.03 10.23 11.39
N HIS A 285 -3.05 9.79 12.17
CA HIS A 285 -3.05 8.49 12.83
C HIS A 285 -4.32 7.71 12.48
N PHE A 286 -4.22 6.39 12.52
CA PHE A 286 -5.37 5.50 12.34
C PHE A 286 -5.31 4.34 13.33
N LEU A 287 -6.48 3.86 13.74
CA LEU A 287 -6.64 2.74 14.69
C LEU A 287 -7.77 1.81 14.27
N ARG A 288 -7.57 0.52 14.48
CA ARG A 288 -8.63 -0.49 14.44
C ARG A 288 -8.33 -1.64 15.41
N LEU A 289 -9.34 -2.47 15.62
CA LEU A 289 -9.21 -3.71 16.36
C LEU A 289 -9.21 -4.94 15.44
N GLU A 290 -8.54 -5.97 15.92
CA GLU A 290 -8.74 -7.35 15.51
C GLU A 290 -9.19 -8.11 16.75
N THR A 291 -10.46 -8.56 16.78
CA THR A 291 -11.09 -9.14 17.97
C THR A 291 -10.77 -10.63 18.09
N HIS A 292 -10.45 -11.07 19.29
CA HIS A 292 -10.24 -12.47 19.65
C HIS A 292 -11.05 -12.82 20.90
N ARG A 293 -11.12 -14.12 21.21
CA ARG A 293 -11.90 -14.59 22.36
C ARG A 293 -11.36 -14.08 23.71
N ASP A 294 -10.04 -14.11 23.87
CA ASP A 294 -9.38 -13.88 25.17
C ASP A 294 -8.63 -12.54 25.25
N PHE A 295 -8.45 -11.87 24.13
CA PHE A 295 -7.78 -10.55 24.01
C PHE A 295 -8.19 -9.91 22.69
N ASP A 296 -8.02 -8.61 22.59
CA ASP A 296 -8.09 -7.89 21.31
C ASP A 296 -6.70 -7.42 20.90
N VAL A 297 -6.47 -7.28 19.60
CA VAL A 297 -5.24 -6.69 19.06
C VAL A 297 -5.58 -5.32 18.51
N VAL A 298 -5.00 -4.28 19.11
CA VAL A 298 -5.03 -2.93 18.58
C VAL A 298 -3.99 -2.82 17.49
N ILE A 299 -4.38 -2.32 16.32
CA ILE A 299 -3.52 -1.98 15.19
C ILE A 299 -3.58 -0.48 15.02
N PHE A 300 -2.46 0.19 15.21
CA PHE A 300 -2.34 1.64 15.23
C PHE A 300 -1.20 2.07 14.32
N GLY A 301 -1.43 3.08 13.49
CA GLY A 301 -0.40 3.53 12.56
C GLY A 301 -0.54 4.98 12.16
N GLY A 302 0.32 5.39 11.21
CA GLY A 302 0.47 6.76 10.73
C GLY A 302 1.92 7.20 10.74
N GLN A 303 2.18 8.48 11.06
CA GLN A 303 3.51 9.08 11.05
C GLN A 303 4.18 9.01 9.67
N ASP A 304 3.40 9.21 8.63
CA ASP A 304 3.81 9.08 7.24
C ASP A 304 4.88 10.11 6.86
N HIS A 305 5.80 9.71 6.02
CA HIS A 305 6.79 10.61 5.40
C HIS A 305 7.19 10.08 4.02
N LYS A 306 7.70 10.95 3.15
CA LYS A 306 8.23 10.54 1.84
C LYS A 306 9.34 9.51 2.02
N THR A 307 9.20 8.37 1.38
CA THR A 307 10.14 7.24 1.49
C THR A 307 11.58 7.67 1.19
N GLY A 308 12.51 7.29 2.07
CA GLY A 308 13.95 7.59 1.94
C GLY A 308 14.36 9.03 2.34
N GLN A 309 13.43 9.88 2.79
CA GLN A 309 13.75 11.26 3.19
C GLN A 309 13.97 11.42 4.70
N GLU A 310 13.49 10.47 5.52
CA GLU A 310 13.72 10.48 6.97
C GLU A 310 15.11 9.95 7.34
N SER A 311 15.78 10.66 8.25
CA SER A 311 17.12 10.29 8.72
C SER A 311 17.10 9.30 9.90
N ASP A 312 16.09 9.40 10.78
CA ASP A 312 15.89 8.50 11.91
C ASP A 312 14.46 7.98 11.98
N THR A 313 14.23 6.86 11.32
CA THR A 313 12.93 6.20 11.28
C THR A 313 12.51 5.60 12.64
N SER A 314 13.40 5.49 13.61
CA SER A 314 13.08 4.99 14.96
C SER A 314 12.23 5.98 15.75
N GLU A 315 12.37 7.28 15.50
CA GLU A 315 11.57 8.32 16.14
C GLU A 315 10.10 8.21 15.78
N ARG A 316 9.78 7.73 14.56
CA ARG A 316 8.40 7.53 14.10
C ARG A 316 7.66 6.47 14.92
N TYR A 317 8.33 5.35 15.21
CA TYR A 317 7.75 4.34 16.09
C TYR A 317 7.60 4.83 17.54
N ALA A 318 8.56 5.60 18.05
CA ALA A 318 8.46 6.17 19.38
C ALA A 318 7.28 7.15 19.50
N ALA A 319 7.06 7.98 18.48
CA ALA A 319 5.90 8.87 18.41
C ALA A 319 4.57 8.09 18.37
N LEU A 320 4.48 7.04 17.54
CA LEU A 320 3.28 6.17 17.51
C LEU A 320 3.00 5.52 18.86
N GLU A 321 4.04 5.02 19.54
CA GLU A 321 3.88 4.41 20.86
C GLU A 321 3.37 5.42 21.89
N GLN A 322 3.92 6.63 21.89
CA GLN A 322 3.48 7.69 22.78
C GLN A 322 2.01 8.06 22.53
N THR A 323 1.62 8.22 21.26
CA THR A 323 0.25 8.55 20.88
C THR A 323 -0.71 7.41 21.23
N LEU A 324 -0.36 6.16 20.93
CA LEU A 324 -1.20 5.00 21.27
C LEU A 324 -1.39 4.86 22.78
N GLN A 325 -0.35 5.09 23.60
CA GLN A 325 -0.47 5.08 25.05
C GLN A 325 -1.37 6.20 25.59
N ALA A 326 -1.46 7.33 24.87
CA ALA A 326 -2.40 8.40 25.22
C ALA A 326 -3.86 8.02 24.89
N TRP A 327 -4.08 7.30 23.78
CA TRP A 327 -5.42 6.83 23.40
C TRP A 327 -5.86 5.62 24.23
N ILE A 328 -4.95 4.67 24.45
CA ILE A 328 -5.21 3.40 25.14
C ILE A 328 -4.07 3.11 26.14
N PRO A 329 -4.19 3.60 27.37
CA PRO A 329 -3.15 3.39 28.40
C PRO A 329 -2.95 1.90 28.71
N GLY A 330 -1.66 1.48 28.76
CA GLY A 330 -1.29 0.13 29.18
C GLY A 330 -1.33 -0.94 28.08
N VAL A 331 -1.46 -0.55 26.81
CA VAL A 331 -1.34 -1.48 25.68
C VAL A 331 0.06 -2.14 25.66
N ASP A 332 0.12 -3.46 25.49
CA ASP A 332 1.36 -4.23 25.37
C ASP A 332 1.74 -4.39 23.89
N ILE A 333 2.64 -3.52 23.42
CA ILE A 333 3.06 -3.47 22.01
C ILE A 333 4.00 -4.64 21.72
N THR A 334 3.61 -5.46 20.73
CA THR A 334 4.32 -6.70 20.38
C THR A 334 4.76 -6.74 18.92
N TYR A 335 4.22 -5.89 18.05
CA TYR A 335 4.52 -5.85 16.62
C TYR A 335 4.86 -4.43 16.17
N ARG A 336 5.76 -4.34 15.18
CA ARG A 336 6.08 -3.13 14.41
C ARG A 336 6.33 -3.50 12.96
N TRP A 337 5.73 -2.77 12.03
CA TRP A 337 6.02 -2.90 10.59
C TRP A 337 5.76 -1.59 9.88
N SER A 338 6.18 -1.48 8.63
CA SER A 338 5.83 -0.36 7.76
C SER A 338 5.25 -0.86 6.45
N GLY A 339 4.50 0.00 5.78
CA GLY A 339 3.97 -0.20 4.44
C GLY A 339 4.28 0.99 3.55
N GLN A 340 4.22 0.81 2.24
CA GLN A 340 4.29 1.91 1.30
C GLN A 340 2.89 2.36 0.89
N VAL A 341 2.68 3.68 0.87
CA VAL A 341 1.48 4.34 0.34
C VAL A 341 1.89 5.09 -0.92
N ILE A 342 1.10 4.98 -1.96
CA ILE A 342 1.29 5.71 -3.21
C ILE A 342 0.15 6.70 -3.36
N GLU A 343 0.52 7.97 -3.44
CA GLU A 343 -0.39 9.08 -3.64
C GLU A 343 -0.33 9.61 -5.06
N THR A 344 -1.44 10.13 -5.52
CA THR A 344 -1.59 10.83 -6.79
C THR A 344 -1.82 12.33 -6.55
N PRO A 345 -1.52 13.21 -7.50
CA PRO A 345 -1.71 14.66 -7.31
C PRO A 345 -3.17 15.07 -7.06
N ASP A 346 -4.14 14.24 -7.46
CA ASP A 346 -5.56 14.49 -7.27
C ASP A 346 -6.22 13.59 -6.22
N GLY A 347 -5.42 12.83 -5.45
CA GLY A 347 -5.91 11.94 -4.39
C GLY A 347 -6.74 10.74 -4.89
N LEU A 348 -6.95 10.61 -6.21
CA LEU A 348 -7.73 9.52 -6.79
C LEU A 348 -6.84 8.50 -7.50
N PRO A 349 -7.10 7.20 -7.38
CA PRO A 349 -6.31 6.19 -8.06
C PRO A 349 -6.40 6.30 -9.59
N TYR A 350 -5.35 5.86 -10.27
CA TYR A 350 -5.37 5.58 -11.70
C TYR A 350 -5.75 4.12 -11.91
N ILE A 351 -6.88 3.88 -12.58
CA ILE A 351 -7.40 2.53 -12.84
C ILE A 351 -7.90 2.44 -14.26
N GLY A 352 -7.37 1.53 -15.06
CA GLY A 352 -7.89 1.30 -16.40
C GLY A 352 -6.84 0.89 -17.42
N ARG A 353 -7.17 1.13 -18.68
CA ARG A 353 -6.33 0.75 -19.83
C ARG A 353 -5.15 1.70 -19.98
N MET A 354 -3.95 1.13 -19.97
CA MET A 354 -2.68 1.86 -20.15
C MET A 354 -2.14 1.70 -21.57
N ALA A 355 -2.35 0.54 -22.19
CA ALA A 355 -1.98 0.23 -23.56
C ALA A 355 -2.99 -0.78 -24.13
N ASP A 356 -2.84 -1.17 -25.40
CA ASP A 356 -3.69 -2.17 -26.01
C ASP A 356 -3.62 -3.48 -25.23
N HIS A 357 -4.79 -3.94 -24.76
CA HIS A 357 -4.93 -5.15 -23.95
C HIS A 357 -4.10 -5.18 -22.64
N GLN A 358 -3.72 -4.01 -22.13
CA GLN A 358 -2.97 -3.88 -20.88
C GLN A 358 -3.66 -2.91 -19.93
N TYR A 359 -3.98 -3.38 -18.74
CA TYR A 359 -4.72 -2.65 -17.71
C TYR A 359 -3.88 -2.55 -16.46
N ALA A 360 -3.87 -1.40 -15.80
CA ALA A 360 -3.12 -1.20 -14.56
C ALA A 360 -3.92 -0.40 -13.54
N ALA A 361 -3.50 -0.52 -12.29
CA ALA A 361 -4.04 0.25 -11.19
C ALA A 361 -2.95 0.64 -10.20
N THR A 362 -2.98 1.91 -9.74
CA THR A 362 -2.02 2.49 -8.79
C THR A 362 -2.55 3.75 -8.13
N GLY A 363 -1.83 4.25 -7.10
CA GLY A 363 -2.14 5.54 -6.47
C GLY A 363 -3.35 5.46 -5.57
N PHE A 364 -3.43 4.46 -4.70
CA PHE A 364 -4.60 4.20 -3.85
C PHE A 364 -4.68 5.10 -2.62
N SER A 365 -3.71 5.98 -2.37
CA SER A 365 -3.72 7.03 -1.33
C SER A 365 -4.26 6.51 0.02
N GLY A 366 -3.57 5.56 0.65
CA GLY A 366 -3.99 4.94 1.92
C GLY A 366 -5.11 3.89 1.83
N ASN A 367 -6.04 4.00 0.88
CA ASN A 367 -7.21 3.13 0.74
C ASN A 367 -6.98 1.87 -0.14
N GLY A 368 -5.79 1.27 -0.05
CA GLY A 368 -5.36 0.19 -0.94
C GLY A 368 -6.23 -1.08 -0.91
N MET A 369 -6.88 -1.40 0.21
CA MET A 369 -7.80 -2.55 0.27
C MET A 369 -9.08 -2.29 -0.52
N THR A 370 -9.67 -1.13 -0.33
CA THR A 370 -10.90 -0.70 -1.00
C THR A 370 -10.66 -0.42 -2.47
N PHE A 371 -9.77 0.52 -2.81
CA PHE A 371 -9.50 0.87 -4.21
C PHE A 371 -8.80 -0.24 -5.00
N GLY A 372 -8.02 -1.09 -4.36
CA GLY A 372 -7.44 -2.27 -5.00
C GLY A 372 -8.51 -3.29 -5.42
N THR A 373 -9.57 -3.45 -4.61
CA THR A 373 -10.72 -4.28 -4.96
C THR A 373 -11.56 -3.61 -6.06
N LEU A 374 -11.85 -2.30 -5.96
CA LEU A 374 -12.53 -1.55 -7.02
C LEU A 374 -11.78 -1.67 -8.35
N ALA A 375 -10.45 -1.55 -8.31
CA ALA A 375 -9.61 -1.69 -9.49
C ALA A 375 -9.75 -3.08 -10.14
N ALA A 376 -9.78 -4.14 -9.34
CA ALA A 376 -10.00 -5.49 -9.82
C ALA A 376 -11.37 -5.63 -10.52
N MET A 377 -12.44 -5.06 -9.96
CA MET A 377 -13.77 -5.03 -10.55
C MET A 377 -13.75 -4.29 -11.90
N MET A 378 -13.21 -3.06 -11.91
CA MET A 378 -13.18 -2.20 -13.11
C MET A 378 -12.37 -2.82 -14.25
N MET A 379 -11.16 -3.34 -13.96
CA MET A 379 -10.31 -3.97 -14.98
C MET A 379 -10.93 -5.28 -15.50
N SER A 380 -11.57 -6.07 -14.62
CA SER A 380 -12.30 -7.28 -15.03
C SER A 380 -13.48 -6.94 -15.95
N ASP A 381 -14.26 -5.90 -15.62
CA ASP A 381 -15.36 -5.44 -16.48
C ASP A 381 -14.86 -4.96 -17.84
N ALA A 382 -13.75 -4.23 -17.89
CA ALA A 382 -13.14 -3.76 -19.14
C ALA A 382 -12.71 -4.94 -20.04
N ILE A 383 -12.05 -5.96 -19.47
CA ILE A 383 -11.64 -7.20 -20.18
C ILE A 383 -12.86 -7.99 -20.67
N LEU A 384 -13.94 -7.99 -19.92
CA LEU A 384 -15.19 -8.70 -20.28
C LEU A 384 -16.11 -7.88 -21.20
N GLY A 385 -15.70 -6.66 -21.59
CA GLY A 385 -16.49 -5.77 -22.42
C GLY A 385 -17.75 -5.24 -21.72
N ARG A 386 -17.76 -5.19 -20.40
CA ARG A 386 -18.86 -4.66 -19.59
C ARG A 386 -18.64 -3.18 -19.33
N ARG A 387 -19.74 -2.43 -19.28
CA ARG A 387 -19.69 -1.01 -18.90
C ARG A 387 -19.54 -0.88 -17.39
N ASN A 388 -18.55 -0.13 -16.95
CA ASN A 388 -18.33 0.18 -15.55
C ASN A 388 -18.60 1.67 -15.28
N PRO A 389 -19.42 2.06 -14.28
CA PRO A 389 -19.83 3.45 -14.07
C PRO A 389 -18.69 4.37 -13.61
N TRP A 390 -17.62 3.83 -13.08
CA TRP A 390 -16.47 4.59 -12.57
C TRP A 390 -15.32 4.70 -13.59
N ALA A 391 -15.44 4.12 -14.79
CA ALA A 391 -14.34 4.01 -15.75
C ALA A 391 -13.73 5.37 -16.11
N ASP A 392 -14.57 6.36 -16.41
CA ASP A 392 -14.11 7.71 -16.80
C ASP A 392 -13.49 8.47 -15.63
N LEU A 393 -14.00 8.24 -14.40
CA LEU A 393 -13.56 8.93 -13.19
C LEU A 393 -12.12 8.57 -12.79
N PHE A 394 -11.76 7.29 -12.93
CA PHE A 394 -10.46 6.77 -12.55
C PHE A 394 -9.52 6.52 -13.73
N ASP A 395 -9.90 6.93 -14.96
CA ASP A 395 -9.10 6.70 -16.16
C ASP A 395 -7.66 7.24 -16.01
N PRO A 396 -6.63 6.45 -16.35
CA PRO A 396 -5.23 6.88 -16.24
C PRO A 396 -4.88 8.08 -17.14
N SER A 397 -5.63 8.31 -18.20
CA SER A 397 -5.46 9.43 -19.14
C SER A 397 -6.22 10.69 -18.71
N ARG A 398 -7.01 10.64 -17.60
CA ARG A 398 -7.77 11.80 -17.14
C ARG A 398 -6.88 13.02 -16.94
N LYS A 399 -7.38 14.19 -17.30
CA LYS A 399 -6.69 15.45 -17.11
C LYS A 399 -6.87 15.88 -15.65
N ALA A 400 -5.76 16.08 -14.98
CA ALA A 400 -5.76 16.67 -13.64
C ALA A 400 -6.39 18.08 -13.68
N ALA A 401 -7.36 18.37 -12.82
CA ALA A 401 -7.98 19.69 -12.71
C ALA A 401 -7.00 20.75 -12.13
N GLY A 402 -7.13 22.00 -12.50
CA GLY A 402 -6.17 23.10 -12.40
C GLY A 402 -5.29 23.29 -11.13
N ARG A 403 -5.69 22.81 -9.94
CA ARG A 403 -4.86 22.83 -8.72
C ARG A 403 -3.74 21.78 -8.77
N THR A 404 -3.95 20.68 -9.43
CA THR A 404 -3.09 19.52 -9.53
C THR A 404 -1.76 19.77 -10.25
N LEU A 405 -1.63 20.76 -11.13
CA LEU A 405 -0.34 21.10 -11.75
C LEU A 405 0.63 21.69 -10.70
N TRP A 406 0.13 22.48 -9.76
CA TRP A 406 0.95 23.05 -8.69
C TRP A 406 1.32 21.97 -7.65
N ASP A 407 0.40 21.10 -7.31
CA ASP A 407 0.65 19.96 -6.42
C ASP A 407 1.65 19.01 -7.06
N TYR A 408 1.53 18.72 -8.36
CA TYR A 408 2.52 17.96 -9.12
C TYR A 408 3.91 18.60 -9.05
N VAL A 409 4.03 19.92 -9.24
CA VAL A 409 5.32 20.64 -9.17
C VAL A 409 5.88 20.57 -7.74
N LYS A 410 5.04 20.75 -6.73
CA LYS A 410 5.43 20.67 -5.32
C LYS A 410 5.93 19.28 -4.95
N GLU A 411 5.20 18.22 -5.36
CA GLU A 411 5.57 16.83 -5.08
C GLU A 411 6.88 16.39 -5.76
N ASN A 412 7.18 16.94 -6.93
CA ASN A 412 8.38 16.61 -7.68
C ASN A 412 9.54 17.61 -7.47
N ALA A 413 9.36 18.68 -6.69
CA ALA A 413 10.41 19.66 -6.43
C ALA A 413 11.62 19.09 -5.68
N ASP A 414 11.41 18.01 -4.92
CA ASP A 414 12.45 17.33 -4.16
C ASP A 414 13.45 16.56 -5.04
N TYR A 415 13.01 16.07 -6.21
CA TYR A 415 13.86 15.26 -7.09
C TYR A 415 15.13 15.99 -7.56
N PRO A 416 15.07 17.18 -8.15
CA PRO A 416 16.27 17.94 -8.53
C PRO A 416 17.17 18.26 -7.31
N TYR A 417 16.55 18.55 -6.16
CA TYR A 417 17.27 18.82 -4.92
C TYR A 417 18.11 17.62 -4.48
N TYR A 418 17.51 16.43 -4.39
CA TYR A 418 18.25 15.23 -3.98
C TYR A 418 19.28 14.81 -5.01
N LEU A 419 18.97 14.86 -6.31
CA LEU A 419 19.92 14.54 -7.38
C LEU A 419 21.17 15.42 -7.32
N ILE A 420 21.00 16.74 -7.19
CA ILE A 420 22.11 17.70 -7.11
C ILE A 420 22.85 17.54 -5.78
N ARG A 421 22.14 17.52 -4.66
CA ARG A 421 22.73 17.36 -3.34
C ARG A 421 23.57 16.09 -3.24
N ASP A 422 23.05 14.98 -3.75
CA ASP A 422 23.69 13.67 -3.67
C ASP A 422 24.95 13.59 -4.57
N GLN A 423 25.04 14.39 -5.63
CA GLN A 423 26.29 14.52 -6.40
C GLN A 423 27.41 15.18 -5.57
N PHE A 424 27.06 16.16 -4.72
CA PHE A 424 28.01 16.91 -3.89
C PHE A 424 28.12 16.37 -2.47
N ALA A 425 27.20 15.54 -2.01
CA ALA A 425 27.29 14.92 -0.68
C ALA A 425 28.49 13.97 -0.61
N GLY A 426 29.35 14.16 0.38
CA GLY A 426 30.42 13.22 0.70
C GLY A 426 29.84 11.84 1.11
N ALA A 427 30.64 10.79 0.96
CA ALA A 427 30.31 9.52 1.62
C ALA A 427 30.41 9.68 3.15
N GLU A 428 29.60 8.92 3.88
CA GLU A 428 29.58 8.95 5.35
C GLU A 428 30.92 8.46 5.95
N SER A 429 31.65 7.61 5.20
CA SER A 429 32.95 7.08 5.59
C SER A 429 33.77 6.59 4.39
N ARG A 430 35.06 6.38 4.59
CA ARG A 430 35.98 5.71 3.65
C ARG A 430 36.39 4.32 4.13
N SER A 431 35.84 3.84 5.23
CA SER A 431 36.29 2.61 5.85
C SER A 431 35.15 1.62 6.10
N LEU A 432 35.29 0.41 5.61
CA LEU A 432 34.38 -0.72 5.95
C LEU A 432 34.32 -1.02 7.45
N ARG A 433 35.33 -0.59 8.24
CA ARG A 433 35.35 -0.79 9.69
C ARG A 433 34.32 0.06 10.43
N SER A 434 33.89 1.18 9.85
CA SER A 434 32.85 2.04 10.42
C SER A 434 31.46 1.43 10.37
N VAL A 435 31.20 0.49 9.44
CA VAL A 435 29.88 -0.16 9.28
C VAL A 435 29.67 -1.13 10.46
N LYS A 436 28.75 -0.78 11.35
CA LYS A 436 28.39 -1.59 12.51
C LYS A 436 27.62 -2.86 12.08
N ARG A 437 27.62 -3.89 12.96
CA ARG A 437 26.78 -5.09 12.72
C ARG A 437 25.31 -4.74 12.71
N GLY A 438 24.55 -5.30 11.78
CA GLY A 438 23.13 -5.01 11.54
C GLY A 438 22.86 -3.67 10.88
N HIS A 439 23.90 -2.93 10.44
CA HIS A 439 23.77 -1.60 9.86
C HIS A 439 24.30 -1.53 8.43
N GLY A 440 23.72 -0.60 7.66
CA GLY A 440 24.22 -0.14 6.37
C GLY A 440 24.80 1.28 6.46
N GLN A 441 25.72 1.60 5.58
CA GLN A 441 26.34 2.92 5.49
C GLN A 441 26.84 3.16 4.08
N ILE A 442 26.74 4.41 3.57
CA ILE A 442 27.37 4.79 2.30
C ILE A 442 28.83 5.09 2.55
N ILE A 443 29.71 4.35 1.88
CA ILE A 443 31.15 4.53 1.92
C ILE A 443 31.71 4.95 0.56
N GLU A 444 32.85 5.60 0.55
CA GLU A 444 33.63 5.88 -0.66
C GLU A 444 34.68 4.79 -0.87
N ARG A 445 34.65 4.14 -2.01
CA ARG A 445 35.64 3.15 -2.41
C ARG A 445 36.01 3.34 -3.88
N ASP A 446 37.32 3.46 -4.17
CA ASP A 446 37.86 3.64 -5.53
C ASP A 446 37.18 4.81 -6.30
N GLY A 447 36.80 5.89 -5.58
CA GLY A 447 36.13 7.06 -6.13
C GLY A 447 34.64 6.88 -6.38
N ALA A 448 34.05 5.71 -6.05
CA ALA A 448 32.63 5.43 -6.17
C ALA A 448 31.94 5.40 -4.80
N LYS A 449 30.64 5.76 -4.79
CA LYS A 449 29.78 5.63 -3.60
C LYS A 449 29.19 4.22 -3.54
N VAL A 450 29.43 3.53 -2.45
CA VAL A 450 29.07 2.12 -2.24
C VAL A 450 28.15 1.99 -1.04
N ALA A 451 27.03 1.31 -1.21
CA ALA A 451 26.13 0.90 -0.15
C ALA A 451 26.70 -0.35 0.53
N ALA A 452 27.29 -0.17 1.71
CA ALA A 452 27.93 -1.22 2.48
C ALA A 452 27.03 -1.65 3.66
N TYR A 453 26.60 -2.90 3.68
CA TYR A 453 25.85 -3.49 4.78
C TYR A 453 26.68 -4.55 5.47
N ARG A 454 26.65 -4.58 6.81
CA ARG A 454 27.26 -5.62 7.63
C ARG A 454 26.19 -6.37 8.41
N ASN A 455 25.99 -7.64 8.11
CA ASN A 455 25.01 -8.44 8.83
C ASN A 455 25.43 -8.72 10.30
N ASP A 456 24.53 -9.30 11.10
CA ASP A 456 24.75 -9.58 12.51
C ASP A 456 25.89 -10.61 12.72
N ARG A 457 26.24 -11.43 11.72
CA ARG A 457 27.37 -12.37 11.72
C ARG A 457 28.70 -11.71 11.33
N GLY A 458 28.68 -10.43 10.92
CA GLY A 458 29.85 -9.66 10.52
C GLY A 458 30.22 -9.77 9.03
N VAL A 459 29.42 -10.48 8.22
CA VAL A 459 29.61 -10.58 6.76
C VAL A 459 29.20 -9.24 6.14
N VAL A 460 30.02 -8.73 5.23
CA VAL A 460 29.79 -7.46 4.53
C VAL A 460 29.25 -7.75 3.12
N THR A 461 28.20 -7.05 2.76
CA THR A 461 27.65 -6.98 1.39
C THR A 461 27.90 -5.59 0.85
N LEU A 462 28.38 -5.50 -0.39
CA LEU A 462 28.64 -4.25 -1.09
C LEU A 462 27.76 -4.17 -2.34
N ARG A 463 27.13 -3.00 -2.54
CA ARG A 463 26.30 -2.71 -3.71
C ARG A 463 26.59 -1.27 -4.17
N SER A 464 26.30 -0.98 -5.43
CA SER A 464 26.26 0.42 -5.86
C SER A 464 25.29 1.20 -4.97
N ALA A 465 25.68 2.39 -4.53
CA ALA A 465 24.77 3.27 -3.80
C ALA A 465 23.78 4.00 -4.73
N THR A 466 23.92 3.82 -6.06
CA THR A 466 23.10 4.49 -7.07
C THR A 466 21.85 3.67 -7.36
N CYS A 467 20.68 4.26 -7.12
CA CYS A 467 19.38 3.67 -7.43
C CYS A 467 19.25 3.39 -8.93
N THR A 468 18.81 2.18 -9.27
CA THR A 468 18.64 1.70 -10.65
C THR A 468 17.50 2.38 -11.41
N HIS A 469 16.59 3.09 -10.71
CA HIS A 469 15.51 3.84 -11.35
C HIS A 469 16.00 5.10 -12.09
N MET A 470 16.46 6.11 -11.37
CA MET A 470 16.88 7.42 -11.95
C MET A 470 18.19 7.96 -11.35
N GLY A 471 19.03 7.11 -10.78
CA GLY A 471 20.40 7.46 -10.42
C GLY A 471 20.61 8.23 -9.11
N CYS A 472 19.58 8.42 -8.27
CA CYS A 472 19.72 9.01 -6.94
C CYS A 472 20.46 8.08 -5.98
N LEU A 473 21.10 8.62 -4.94
CA LEU A 473 21.73 7.80 -3.91
C LEU A 473 20.68 7.24 -2.94
N VAL A 474 20.77 5.93 -2.71
CA VAL A 474 19.98 5.27 -1.67
C VAL A 474 20.49 5.62 -0.28
N ARG A 475 19.64 5.49 0.75
CA ARG A 475 19.95 5.72 2.16
C ARG A 475 19.58 4.51 2.98
N TRP A 476 20.34 4.28 4.06
CA TRP A 476 20.05 3.19 4.96
C TRP A 476 18.91 3.54 5.92
N ASN A 477 17.85 2.76 5.88
CA ASN A 477 16.77 2.78 6.86
C ASN A 477 17.14 1.78 7.98
N VAL A 478 17.49 2.30 9.13
CA VAL A 478 18.01 1.50 10.26
C VAL A 478 16.94 0.60 10.86
N THR A 479 15.70 1.04 10.84
CA THR A 479 14.57 0.35 11.50
C THR A 479 14.06 -0.80 10.65
N GLU A 480 13.91 -0.56 9.34
CA GLU A 480 13.42 -1.54 8.39
C GLU A 480 14.55 -2.41 7.80
N ARG A 481 15.81 -2.01 8.03
CA ARG A 481 17.00 -2.63 7.44
C ARG A 481 16.93 -2.72 5.92
N THR A 482 16.62 -1.59 5.29
CA THR A 482 16.48 -1.44 3.84
C THR A 482 17.35 -0.30 3.32
N TRP A 483 17.63 -0.32 2.00
CA TRP A 483 18.13 0.83 1.28
C TRP A 483 16.97 1.53 0.61
N ASP A 484 16.69 2.77 0.98
CA ASP A 484 15.54 3.53 0.50
C ASP A 484 16.00 4.72 -0.36
N CYS A 485 15.38 4.91 -1.53
CA CYS A 485 15.70 6.00 -2.44
C CYS A 485 14.84 7.24 -2.14
N PRO A 486 15.44 8.41 -1.82
CA PRO A 486 14.68 9.60 -1.43
C PRO A 486 13.98 10.32 -2.59
N CYS A 487 14.31 9.96 -3.84
CA CYS A 487 13.76 10.63 -5.02
C CYS A 487 12.35 10.12 -5.36
N HIS A 488 12.19 8.81 -5.49
CA HIS A 488 10.93 8.18 -5.91
C HIS A 488 10.57 6.94 -5.08
N GLY A 489 11.16 6.78 -3.89
CA GLY A 489 10.75 5.76 -2.92
C GLY A 489 11.07 4.31 -3.29
N SER A 490 12.01 4.03 -4.20
CA SER A 490 12.46 2.66 -4.41
C SER A 490 13.10 2.10 -3.14
N ARG A 491 12.75 0.86 -2.76
CA ARG A 491 13.25 0.18 -1.57
C ARG A 491 13.95 -1.12 -1.93
N PHE A 492 15.09 -1.36 -1.31
CA PHE A 492 15.91 -2.53 -1.58
C PHE A 492 16.29 -3.24 -0.28
N LYS A 493 16.42 -4.55 -0.35
CA LYS A 493 16.96 -5.38 0.75
C LYS A 493 18.42 -5.03 1.02
N PRO A 494 18.99 -5.45 2.17
CA PRO A 494 20.41 -5.24 2.47
C PRO A 494 21.37 -5.81 1.41
N ASN A 495 20.95 -6.85 0.68
CA ASN A 495 21.72 -7.48 -0.39
C ASN A 495 21.53 -6.82 -1.77
N GLY A 496 20.72 -5.76 -1.84
CA GLY A 496 20.45 -5.00 -3.06
C GLY A 496 19.23 -5.45 -3.86
N ASP A 497 18.56 -6.56 -3.53
CA ASP A 497 17.33 -6.98 -4.21
C ASP A 497 16.21 -5.94 -4.03
N VAL A 498 15.40 -5.75 -5.04
CA VAL A 498 14.23 -4.85 -4.99
C VAL A 498 13.16 -5.40 -4.05
N ILE A 499 12.66 -4.56 -3.15
CA ILE A 499 11.49 -4.84 -2.31
C ILE A 499 10.24 -4.22 -2.95
N ALA A 500 10.29 -2.90 -3.21
CA ALA A 500 9.15 -2.14 -3.69
C ALA A 500 9.60 -0.83 -4.37
N GLY A 501 8.65 -0.15 -5.00
CA GLY A 501 8.85 1.14 -5.65
C GLY A 501 9.31 1.04 -7.09
N PRO A 502 9.67 2.18 -7.73
CA PRO A 502 9.87 2.24 -9.15
C PRO A 502 11.14 1.58 -9.71
N ALA A 503 12.10 1.14 -8.91
CA ALA A 503 13.22 0.36 -9.41
C ALA A 503 12.78 -1.07 -9.77
N GLU A 504 13.18 -1.55 -10.94
CA GLU A 504 12.92 -2.92 -11.41
C GLU A 504 14.16 -3.80 -11.22
N GLU A 505 15.35 -3.23 -11.30
CA GLU A 505 16.62 -3.95 -11.21
C GLU A 505 17.24 -3.81 -9.82
N PRO A 506 17.91 -4.85 -9.32
CA PRO A 506 18.62 -4.79 -8.04
C PRO A 506 19.78 -3.78 -8.10
N LEU A 507 20.25 -3.32 -6.93
CA LEU A 507 21.47 -2.53 -6.85
C LEU A 507 22.66 -3.36 -7.32
N PRO A 508 23.46 -2.87 -8.31
CA PRO A 508 24.58 -3.63 -8.87
C PRO A 508 25.64 -4.02 -7.84
N GLU A 509 26.29 -5.14 -8.06
CA GLU A 509 27.46 -5.56 -7.28
C GLU A 509 28.68 -4.68 -7.57
N VAL A 510 29.53 -4.43 -6.57
CA VAL A 510 30.75 -3.63 -6.65
C VAL A 510 31.92 -4.28 -5.92
#